data_228c87e0a25545939451c0b87c461a80
#
_entry.id   228c87e0a25545939451c0b87c461a80
#
_cell.length_a   1.000
_cell.length_b   1.000
_cell.length_c   1.000
_cell.angle_alpha   90.00
_cell.angle_beta   90.00
_cell.angle_gamma   90.00
#
_symmetry.space_group_name_H-M   'P 1'
#
loop_
_entity.id
_entity.type
_entity.pdbx_description
1 polymer ?
#
loop_
_entity_poly.entity_id
_entity_poly.type
_entity_poly.pdbx_seq_one_letter_code
_entity_poly.pdbx_strand_id
1 'polypeptide(L)'
;MKVSNINNINNKQQNFKGGLTGVAKVADIFLKSQENLSSTRFIQDTATNWAPKAIFARSKADFAEMTFLELLESGIFYFASPILGEKLFRNNIFNKITPKNIRETVNKQIPNTVEQITKNKALTDEVKKRAISTTAGIVLACAAIPIAEYTLSFAKNLFTLKTFKKSNFNNIANLDKNNNEKEDKAQQEKVEKSAIKQLKKAALYSAIGVGAGALLAINGHKSESLQKISKTILEPGKALGKLVKSEKAKNTLSKFSLDFANNNGKLALSKGQLALTAILGLFGYSKAAEDRGKLDVAEVWTRVPLVVFYTIFGGELFEKGFTKILEKKNKFPDILKKTTEGKVKLPTRAELPILADKIAKTKNTAPAKELARLTKEKAFVEAVPYAFSLLFMGFTLSAITRLWTQFRYNHQAKELLKSTNDNKNPFKVATPEIFKEFETNKEI
;
A
#
# COMPACT_ATOMS: atom_id res chain seq x y z
N MET A 1 13.93 14.87 -33.26
CA MET A 1 13.03 15.76 -32.50
C MET A 1 13.65 16.08 -31.17
N LYS A 2 13.99 17.36 -30.97
CA LYS A 2 14.62 17.83 -29.72
C LYS A 2 13.60 17.75 -28.58
N VAL A 3 13.84 16.88 -27.59
CA VAL A 3 13.16 16.93 -26.30
C VAL A 3 13.84 18.07 -25.54
N SER A 4 13.21 19.23 -25.58
CA SER A 4 13.63 20.39 -24.82
C SER A 4 13.53 20.10 -23.31
N ASN A 5 14.63 20.33 -22.63
CA ASN A 5 14.77 20.37 -21.17
C ASN A 5 13.71 21.28 -20.54
N ILE A 6 12.67 20.68 -19.95
CA ILE A 6 11.70 21.41 -19.11
C ILE A 6 12.20 21.47 -17.65
N ASN A 7 13.50 21.54 -17.44
CA ASN A 7 14.08 21.59 -16.09
C ASN A 7 14.51 23.00 -15.64
N ASN A 8 14.07 24.05 -16.32
CA ASN A 8 14.29 25.42 -15.88
C ASN A 8 13.05 26.30 -16.08
N ILE A 9 11.91 25.84 -15.53
CA ILE A 9 10.87 26.81 -15.21
C ILE A 9 11.30 27.42 -13.87
N ASN A 10 12.03 28.52 -13.95
CA ASN A 10 12.15 29.46 -12.84
C ASN A 10 10.76 29.61 -12.22
N ASN A 11 10.64 29.26 -10.93
CA ASN A 11 9.48 29.49 -10.09
C ASN A 11 9.24 31.01 -9.92
N LYS A 12 8.90 31.71 -10.99
CA LYS A 12 8.06 32.89 -10.87
C LYS A 12 6.68 32.35 -10.52
N GLN A 13 6.44 32.08 -9.23
CA GLN A 13 5.08 32.05 -8.71
C GLN A 13 4.42 33.36 -9.18
N GLN A 14 3.58 33.24 -10.22
CA GLN A 14 2.68 34.35 -10.55
C GLN A 14 1.77 34.51 -9.33
N ASN A 15 2.06 35.57 -8.54
CA ASN A 15 1.21 35.97 -7.45
C ASN A 15 -0.10 36.47 -8.05
N PHE A 16 -1.08 35.59 -8.18
CA PHE A 16 -2.44 35.98 -8.46
C PHE A 16 -2.91 36.90 -7.32
N LYS A 17 -3.11 38.19 -7.61
CA LYS A 17 -3.76 39.13 -6.68
C LYS A 17 -5.23 38.67 -6.53
N GLY A 18 -5.49 37.86 -5.53
CA GLY A 18 -6.77 37.27 -5.22
C GLY A 18 -6.58 35.77 -4.95
N GLY A 19 -6.40 35.42 -3.67
CA GLY A 19 -6.31 34.00 -3.25
C GLY A 19 -7.59 33.24 -3.53
N LEU A 20 -7.49 31.93 -3.72
CA LEU A 20 -8.65 31.04 -3.79
C LEU A 20 -9.48 31.18 -2.52
N THR A 21 -10.82 31.29 -2.66
CA THR A 21 -11.76 31.44 -1.55
C THR A 21 -12.81 30.34 -1.54
N GLY A 22 -13.45 30.12 -0.41
CA GLY A 22 -14.54 29.16 -0.28
C GLY A 22 -14.17 27.74 -0.76
N VAL A 23 -15.03 27.14 -1.56
CA VAL A 23 -14.88 25.77 -2.07
C VAL A 23 -13.61 25.58 -2.89
N ALA A 24 -13.14 26.60 -3.63
CA ALA A 24 -11.91 26.50 -4.40
C ALA A 24 -10.67 26.38 -3.51
N LYS A 25 -10.68 27.01 -2.33
CA LYS A 25 -9.60 26.89 -1.33
C LYS A 25 -9.57 25.47 -0.74
N VAL A 26 -10.72 24.91 -0.40
CA VAL A 26 -10.83 23.53 0.08
C VAL A 26 -10.35 22.55 -1.00
N ALA A 27 -10.77 22.76 -2.25
CA ALA A 27 -10.33 21.97 -3.39
C ALA A 27 -8.79 22.03 -3.58
N ASP A 28 -8.18 23.21 -3.44
CA ASP A 28 -6.72 23.35 -3.53
C ASP A 28 -5.98 22.64 -2.38
N ILE A 29 -6.52 22.70 -1.16
CA ILE A 29 -5.97 21.96 -0.01
C ILE A 29 -6.02 20.45 -0.28
N PHE A 30 -7.13 19.94 -0.81
CA PHE A 30 -7.26 18.54 -1.21
C PHE A 30 -6.23 18.17 -2.28
N LEU A 31 -6.12 18.92 -3.37
CA LEU A 31 -5.13 18.67 -4.42
C LEU A 31 -3.69 18.69 -3.89
N LYS A 32 -3.38 19.64 -3.00
CA LYS A 32 -2.07 19.70 -2.35
C LYS A 32 -1.79 18.49 -1.49
N SER A 33 -2.80 17.92 -0.83
CA SER A 33 -2.65 16.69 -0.05
C SER A 33 -2.34 15.47 -0.93
N GLN A 34 -2.87 15.43 -2.15
CA GLN A 34 -2.58 14.35 -3.10
C GLN A 34 -1.15 14.38 -3.66
N GLU A 35 -0.55 15.57 -3.75
CA GLU A 35 0.83 15.74 -4.20
C GLU A 35 1.87 15.38 -3.13
N ASN A 36 1.46 15.24 -1.88
CA ASN A 36 2.35 15.06 -0.76
C ASN A 36 2.11 13.69 -0.07
N LEU A 37 3.07 12.76 -0.18
CA LEU A 37 3.12 11.51 0.58
C LEU A 37 3.51 11.74 2.05
N SER A 38 3.30 12.95 2.55
CA SER A 38 3.61 13.38 3.90
C SER A 38 2.51 13.01 4.90
N SER A 39 2.65 13.59 6.11
CA SER A 39 1.69 13.50 7.20
C SER A 39 0.23 13.79 6.79
N THR A 40 0.00 14.68 5.82
CA THR A 40 -1.35 15.02 5.36
C THR A 40 -2.02 13.81 4.70
N ARG A 41 -1.30 13.11 3.83
CA ARG A 41 -1.83 11.89 3.18
C ARG A 41 -1.98 10.74 4.16
N PHE A 42 -1.05 10.60 5.10
CA PHE A 42 -1.17 9.65 6.20
C PHE A 42 -2.48 9.88 6.99
N ILE A 43 -2.75 11.12 7.43
CA ILE A 43 -3.97 11.44 8.18
C ILE A 43 -5.21 11.16 7.34
N GLN A 44 -5.21 11.57 6.06
CA GLN A 44 -6.34 11.36 5.16
C GLN A 44 -6.63 9.87 4.96
N ASP A 45 -5.61 9.08 4.66
CA ASP A 45 -5.74 7.66 4.39
C ASP A 45 -6.12 6.88 5.66
N THR A 46 -5.47 7.18 6.78
CA THR A 46 -5.82 6.60 8.08
C THR A 46 -7.28 6.87 8.42
N ALA A 47 -7.76 8.12 8.26
CA ALA A 47 -9.15 8.46 8.55
C ALA A 47 -10.13 7.73 7.62
N THR A 48 -9.82 7.60 6.34
CA THR A 48 -10.71 6.94 5.36
C THR A 48 -10.75 5.42 5.53
N ASN A 49 -9.65 4.82 5.93
CA ASN A 49 -9.59 3.37 6.17
C ASN A 49 -10.00 2.99 7.60
N TRP A 50 -9.51 3.73 8.60
CA TRP A 50 -9.80 3.45 10.00
C TRP A 50 -11.25 3.72 10.39
N ALA A 51 -11.82 4.87 10.01
CA ALA A 51 -13.13 5.28 10.49
C ALA A 51 -14.27 4.31 10.12
N PRO A 52 -14.40 3.81 8.87
CA PRO A 52 -15.41 2.81 8.55
C PRO A 52 -15.27 1.53 9.37
N LYS A 53 -14.03 1.07 9.56
CA LYS A 53 -13.77 -0.14 10.32
C LYS A 53 -14.06 0.04 11.81
N ALA A 54 -13.76 1.22 12.35
CA ALA A 54 -14.05 1.58 13.74
C ALA A 54 -15.55 1.58 14.04
N ILE A 55 -16.36 2.10 13.12
CA ILE A 55 -17.84 2.10 13.23
C ILE A 55 -18.40 0.68 13.32
N PHE A 56 -17.80 -0.26 12.60
CA PHE A 56 -18.23 -1.66 12.61
C PHE A 56 -17.51 -2.53 13.65
N ALA A 57 -16.74 -1.97 14.59
CA ALA A 57 -16.06 -2.74 15.62
C ALA A 57 -17.06 -3.49 16.51
N ARG A 58 -16.82 -4.78 16.70
CA ARG A 58 -17.71 -5.70 17.41
C ARG A 58 -17.46 -5.75 18.92
N SER A 59 -16.25 -5.33 19.34
CA SER A 59 -15.83 -5.26 20.75
C SER A 59 -14.75 -4.21 20.95
N LYS A 60 -14.43 -3.89 22.21
CA LYS A 60 -13.28 -3.02 22.55
C LYS A 60 -11.95 -3.60 22.05
N ALA A 61 -11.78 -4.92 22.11
CA ALA A 61 -10.58 -5.59 21.62
C ALA A 61 -10.48 -5.52 20.10
N ASP A 62 -11.56 -5.78 19.36
CA ASP A 62 -11.66 -5.66 17.90
C ASP A 62 -11.38 -4.21 17.43
N PHE A 63 -11.92 -3.22 18.16
CA PHE A 63 -11.65 -1.81 17.88
C PHE A 63 -10.17 -1.44 18.08
N ALA A 64 -9.60 -1.84 19.21
CA ALA A 64 -8.20 -1.51 19.54
C ALA A 64 -7.22 -2.22 18.58
N GLU A 65 -7.50 -3.48 18.26
CA GLU A 65 -6.74 -4.28 17.33
C GLU A 65 -6.67 -3.66 15.92
N MET A 66 -7.81 -3.22 15.46
CA MET A 66 -7.96 -2.59 14.17
C MET A 66 -7.32 -1.20 14.13
N THR A 67 -7.47 -0.43 15.21
CA THR A 67 -6.80 0.87 15.35
C THR A 67 -5.29 0.72 15.32
N PHE A 68 -4.76 -0.26 16.06
CA PHE A 68 -3.34 -0.61 16.03
C PHE A 68 -2.86 -0.96 14.61
N LEU A 69 -3.61 -1.83 13.91
CA LEU A 69 -3.27 -2.29 12.58
C LEU A 69 -3.24 -1.14 11.57
N GLU A 70 -4.32 -0.36 11.46
CA GLU A 70 -4.46 0.71 10.47
C GLU A 70 -3.44 1.84 10.67
N LEU A 71 -3.16 2.21 11.92
CA LEU A 71 -2.16 3.24 12.21
C LEU A 71 -0.75 2.80 11.81
N LEU A 72 -0.39 1.56 12.11
CA LEU A 72 0.93 1.03 11.77
C LEU A 72 1.08 0.77 10.26
N GLU A 73 0.05 0.23 9.61
CA GLU A 73 0.01 0.01 8.17
C GLU A 73 0.20 1.33 7.42
N SER A 74 -0.61 2.34 7.72
CA SER A 74 -0.47 3.68 7.14
C SER A 74 0.91 4.30 7.45
N GLY A 75 1.43 4.10 8.68
CA GLY A 75 2.77 4.52 9.07
C GLY A 75 3.87 3.89 8.20
N ILE A 76 3.78 2.60 7.95
CA ILE A 76 4.70 1.86 7.07
C ILE A 76 4.61 2.40 5.64
N PHE A 77 3.41 2.54 5.08
CA PHE A 77 3.24 2.99 3.70
C PHE A 77 3.73 4.42 3.45
N TYR A 78 3.48 5.34 4.36
CA TYR A 78 3.77 6.76 4.12
C TYR A 78 5.10 7.25 4.67
N PHE A 79 5.65 6.62 5.70
CA PHE A 79 6.88 7.10 6.35
C PHE A 79 8.08 6.18 6.21
N ALA A 80 7.90 4.87 6.00
CA ALA A 80 9.03 3.96 5.96
C ALA A 80 9.98 4.25 4.79
N SER A 81 9.47 4.47 3.57
CA SER A 81 10.30 4.78 2.40
C SER A 81 11.05 6.12 2.51
N PRO A 82 10.41 7.25 2.89
CA PRO A 82 11.13 8.50 3.15
C PRO A 82 12.13 8.40 4.31
N ILE A 83 11.80 7.68 5.38
CA ILE A 83 12.69 7.57 6.55
C ILE A 83 13.86 6.64 6.25
N LEU A 84 13.59 5.41 5.83
CA LEU A 84 14.62 4.39 5.57
C LEU A 84 15.38 4.71 4.29
N GLY A 85 14.68 4.87 3.17
CA GLY A 85 15.31 5.02 1.87
C GLY A 85 16.00 6.35 1.69
N GLU A 86 15.37 7.45 2.09
CA GLU A 86 15.93 8.78 1.85
C GLU A 86 16.76 9.28 3.04
N LYS A 87 16.17 9.34 4.24
CA LYS A 87 16.82 9.99 5.38
C LYS A 87 17.97 9.15 5.94
N LEU A 88 17.73 7.84 6.16
CA LEU A 88 18.73 6.97 6.78
C LEU A 88 19.78 6.50 5.76
N PHE A 89 19.37 5.96 4.59
CA PHE A 89 20.30 5.36 3.63
C PHE A 89 20.87 6.38 2.65
N ARG A 90 20.06 7.06 1.86
CA ARG A 90 20.53 7.98 0.83
C ARG A 90 21.36 9.11 1.42
N ASN A 91 20.82 9.83 2.41
CA ASN A 91 21.47 11.03 2.93
C ASN A 91 22.63 10.71 3.90
N ASN A 92 22.46 9.71 4.77
CA ASN A 92 23.51 9.43 5.79
C ASN A 92 24.55 8.42 5.35
N ILE A 93 24.17 7.38 4.60
CA ILE A 93 25.09 6.32 4.21
C ILE A 93 25.66 6.59 2.81
N PHE A 94 24.82 6.61 1.80
CA PHE A 94 25.29 6.64 0.41
C PHE A 94 25.89 7.96 -0.02
N ASN A 95 25.46 9.07 0.56
CA ASN A 95 26.12 10.35 0.30
C ASN A 95 27.57 10.40 0.81
N LYS A 96 27.90 9.62 1.84
CA LYS A 96 29.28 9.56 2.36
C LYS A 96 30.23 8.75 1.46
N ILE A 97 29.72 7.71 0.81
CA ILE A 97 30.52 6.81 -0.05
C ILE A 97 30.56 7.25 -1.51
N THR A 98 29.67 8.16 -1.94
CA THR A 98 29.65 8.68 -3.30
C THR A 98 30.60 9.89 -3.42
N PRO A 99 31.53 9.92 -4.40
CA PRO A 99 32.43 11.04 -4.62
C PRO A 99 31.67 12.38 -4.74
N LYS A 100 32.22 13.45 -4.13
CA LYS A 100 31.56 14.76 -4.05
C LYS A 100 31.20 15.34 -5.42
N ASN A 101 32.10 15.17 -6.40
CA ASN A 101 31.95 15.71 -7.77
C ASN A 101 30.77 15.13 -8.56
N ILE A 102 30.34 13.89 -8.26
CA ILE A 102 29.23 13.24 -8.96
C ILE A 102 28.00 13.02 -8.08
N ARG A 103 28.11 13.28 -6.77
CA ARG A 103 27.07 12.98 -5.77
C ARG A 103 25.71 13.54 -6.12
N GLU A 104 25.67 14.82 -6.47
CA GLU A 104 24.41 15.50 -6.81
C GLU A 104 23.77 14.87 -8.05
N THR A 105 24.58 14.57 -9.08
CA THR A 105 24.12 13.96 -10.31
C THR A 105 23.59 12.55 -10.06
N VAL A 106 24.28 11.73 -9.25
CA VAL A 106 23.81 10.39 -8.86
C VAL A 106 22.50 10.48 -8.09
N ASN A 107 22.39 11.38 -7.11
CA ASN A 107 21.18 11.55 -6.31
C ASN A 107 19.96 11.97 -7.10
N LYS A 108 20.14 12.79 -8.14
CA LYS A 108 19.05 13.17 -9.06
C LYS A 108 18.52 11.98 -9.88
N GLN A 109 19.32 10.91 -10.03
CA GLN A 109 18.92 9.72 -10.80
C GLN A 109 18.24 8.64 -9.94
N ILE A 110 18.44 8.63 -8.63
CA ILE A 110 17.91 7.55 -7.76
C ILE A 110 16.40 7.35 -7.90
N PRO A 111 15.53 8.39 -8.01
CA PRO A 111 14.10 8.19 -8.23
C PRO A 111 13.73 7.76 -9.65
N ASN A 112 14.70 7.70 -10.59
CA ASN A 112 14.45 7.30 -11.98
C ASN A 112 14.49 5.77 -12.12
N THR A 113 13.77 5.26 -13.12
CA THR A 113 13.83 3.84 -13.47
C THR A 113 15.16 3.46 -14.10
N VAL A 114 15.53 2.17 -14.05
CA VAL A 114 16.74 1.66 -14.71
C VAL A 114 16.78 2.05 -16.19
N GLU A 115 15.64 1.98 -16.85
CA GLU A 115 15.53 2.35 -18.27
C GLU A 115 15.82 3.84 -18.51
N GLN A 116 15.25 4.72 -17.68
CA GLN A 116 15.50 6.17 -17.77
C GLN A 116 16.98 6.51 -17.52
N ILE A 117 17.60 5.89 -16.50
CA ILE A 117 19.02 6.08 -16.21
C ILE A 117 19.88 5.59 -17.38
N THR A 118 19.60 4.39 -17.90
CA THR A 118 20.41 3.76 -18.97
C THR A 118 20.32 4.53 -20.29
N LYS A 119 19.11 5.00 -20.65
CA LYS A 119 18.87 5.75 -21.90
C LYS A 119 19.35 7.20 -21.85
N ASN A 120 19.68 7.73 -20.68
CA ASN A 120 20.12 9.12 -20.56
C ASN A 120 21.55 9.27 -21.09
N LYS A 121 21.69 9.81 -22.30
CA LYS A 121 22.98 10.02 -22.98
C LYS A 121 23.85 11.10 -22.31
N ALA A 122 23.27 11.98 -21.53
CA ALA A 122 24.00 13.05 -20.82
C ALA A 122 24.78 12.54 -19.59
N LEU A 123 24.54 11.29 -19.15
CA LEU A 123 25.21 10.70 -18.01
C LEU A 123 26.40 9.87 -18.43
N THR A 124 27.50 10.00 -17.67
CA THR A 124 28.66 9.11 -17.79
C THR A 124 28.32 7.69 -17.32
N ASP A 125 29.05 6.69 -17.80
CA ASP A 125 28.83 5.30 -17.41
C ASP A 125 29.05 5.07 -15.92
N GLU A 126 30.00 5.79 -15.31
CA GLU A 126 30.21 5.75 -13.87
C GLU A 126 28.96 6.23 -13.10
N VAL A 127 28.39 7.36 -13.48
CA VAL A 127 27.16 7.89 -12.86
C VAL A 127 26.01 6.90 -13.02
N LYS A 128 25.83 6.31 -14.21
CA LYS A 128 24.79 5.30 -14.45
C LYS A 128 24.97 4.08 -13.55
N LYS A 129 26.18 3.51 -13.52
CA LYS A 129 26.49 2.33 -12.71
C LYS A 129 26.27 2.60 -11.21
N ARG A 130 26.74 3.75 -10.72
CA ARG A 130 26.55 4.15 -9.31
C ARG A 130 25.08 4.41 -8.97
N ALA A 131 24.35 5.10 -9.83
CA ALA A 131 22.91 5.35 -9.60
C ALA A 131 22.12 4.03 -9.53
N ILE A 132 22.35 3.10 -10.46
CA ILE A 132 21.68 1.80 -10.47
C ILE A 132 22.03 0.98 -9.22
N SER A 133 23.32 0.86 -8.86
CA SER A 133 23.73 0.08 -7.69
C SER A 133 23.25 0.72 -6.38
N THR A 134 23.28 2.05 -6.28
CA THR A 134 22.76 2.76 -5.11
C THR A 134 21.25 2.57 -4.96
N THR A 135 20.49 2.69 -6.07
CA THR A 135 19.06 2.45 -6.05
C THR A 135 18.74 1.01 -5.64
N ALA A 136 19.45 0.02 -6.18
CA ALA A 136 19.29 -1.38 -5.81
C ALA A 136 19.64 -1.63 -4.33
N GLY A 137 20.67 -0.98 -3.82
CA GLY A 137 21.05 -1.02 -2.42
C GLY A 137 19.97 -0.46 -1.50
N ILE A 138 19.35 0.69 -1.89
CA ILE A 138 18.24 1.28 -1.14
C ILE A 138 17.02 0.35 -1.17
N VAL A 139 16.70 -0.26 -2.32
CA VAL A 139 15.59 -1.21 -2.45
C VAL A 139 15.78 -2.42 -1.54
N LEU A 140 16.99 -3.00 -1.49
CA LEU A 140 17.29 -4.10 -0.56
C LEU A 140 17.14 -3.67 0.91
N ALA A 141 17.61 -2.48 1.25
CA ALA A 141 17.42 -1.94 2.58
C ALA A 141 15.95 -1.73 2.92
N CYS A 142 15.16 -1.25 1.94
CA CYS A 142 13.71 -1.09 2.07
C CYS A 142 12.93 -2.41 2.00
N ALA A 143 13.56 -3.57 1.81
CA ALA A 143 12.92 -4.87 1.97
C ALA A 143 12.37 -5.08 3.40
N ALA A 144 12.84 -4.30 4.37
CA ALA A 144 12.23 -4.21 5.70
C ALA A 144 10.75 -3.79 5.66
N ILE A 145 10.30 -3.05 4.64
CA ILE A 145 8.90 -2.58 4.50
C ILE A 145 7.94 -3.75 4.28
N PRO A 146 8.09 -4.58 3.22
CA PRO A 146 7.23 -5.74 3.04
C PRO A 146 7.40 -6.80 4.14
N ILE A 147 8.57 -6.89 4.78
CA ILE A 147 8.77 -7.76 5.94
C ILE A 147 7.98 -7.25 7.15
N ALA A 148 7.97 -5.94 7.40
CA ALA A 148 7.18 -5.34 8.46
C ALA A 148 5.68 -5.57 8.22
N GLU A 149 5.21 -5.39 6.98
CA GLU A 149 3.82 -5.65 6.60
C GLU A 149 3.43 -7.12 6.84
N TYR A 150 4.27 -8.07 6.42
CA TYR A 150 4.06 -9.49 6.72
C TYR A 150 3.90 -9.76 8.22
N THR A 151 4.68 -9.08 9.07
CA THR A 151 4.69 -9.34 10.51
C THR A 151 3.70 -8.50 11.29
N LEU A 152 3.04 -7.55 10.65
CA LEU A 152 2.13 -6.60 11.33
C LEU A 152 0.98 -7.30 12.03
N SER A 153 0.39 -8.34 11.42
CA SER A 153 -0.67 -9.14 12.04
C SER A 153 -0.20 -9.96 13.24
N PHE A 154 1.05 -10.41 13.25
CA PHE A 154 1.62 -11.08 14.42
C PHE A 154 1.84 -10.09 15.57
N ALA A 155 2.30 -8.87 15.25
CA ALA A 155 2.40 -7.78 16.23
C ALA A 155 1.03 -7.41 16.78
N LYS A 156 0.00 -7.33 15.94
CA LYS A 156 -1.41 -7.12 16.31
C LYS A 156 -1.89 -8.22 17.28
N ASN A 157 -1.66 -9.50 16.96
CA ASN A 157 -2.05 -10.62 17.80
C ASN A 157 -1.38 -10.53 19.19
N LEU A 158 -0.10 -10.20 19.21
CA LEU A 158 0.65 -10.02 20.46
C LEU A 158 0.11 -8.83 21.28
N PHE A 159 -0.20 -7.71 20.62
CA PHE A 159 -0.82 -6.55 21.25
C PHE A 159 -2.16 -6.92 21.91
N THR A 160 -3.05 -7.61 21.19
CA THR A 160 -4.35 -8.03 21.71
C THR A 160 -4.21 -9.01 22.89
N LEU A 161 -3.31 -9.97 22.76
CA LEU A 161 -3.03 -10.92 23.84
C LEU A 161 -2.51 -10.21 25.10
N LYS A 162 -1.55 -9.30 24.97
CA LYS A 162 -0.96 -8.62 26.13
C LYS A 162 -1.93 -7.63 26.78
N THR A 163 -2.73 -6.91 25.98
CA THR A 163 -3.64 -5.85 26.46
C THR A 163 -4.96 -6.40 26.97
N PHE A 164 -5.57 -7.33 26.22
CA PHE A 164 -6.93 -7.83 26.50
C PHE A 164 -6.97 -9.26 27.00
N LYS A 165 -5.83 -9.96 27.04
CA LYS A 165 -5.72 -11.37 27.41
C LYS A 165 -6.59 -12.30 26.54
N LYS A 166 -6.82 -11.89 25.29
CA LYS A 166 -7.63 -12.64 24.32
C LYS A 166 -6.77 -13.16 23.17
N SER A 167 -6.96 -14.42 22.83
CA SER A 167 -6.27 -15.12 21.75
C SER A 167 -7.22 -15.76 20.75
N ASN A 168 -8.45 -16.08 21.16
CA ASN A 168 -9.48 -16.64 20.31
C ASN A 168 -10.20 -15.52 19.55
N PHE A 169 -10.29 -15.68 18.22
CA PHE A 169 -10.96 -14.70 17.36
C PHE A 169 -12.44 -14.51 17.72
N ASN A 170 -13.16 -15.59 18.08
CA ASN A 170 -14.57 -15.52 18.46
C ASN A 170 -14.78 -14.55 19.64
N ASN A 171 -13.92 -14.61 20.64
CA ASN A 171 -13.96 -13.75 21.82
C ASN A 171 -13.54 -12.30 21.49
N ILE A 172 -12.52 -12.12 20.62
CA ILE A 172 -12.07 -10.80 20.19
C ILE A 172 -13.18 -10.11 19.41
N ALA A 173 -13.78 -10.82 18.44
CA ALA A 173 -14.86 -10.33 17.61
C ALA A 173 -16.23 -10.36 18.29
N ASN A 174 -16.33 -10.86 19.52
CA ASN A 174 -17.57 -10.98 20.29
C ASN A 174 -18.71 -11.62 19.47
N LEU A 175 -18.41 -12.76 18.81
CA LEU A 175 -19.35 -13.43 17.90
C LEU A 175 -20.47 -14.14 18.69
N ASP A 176 -20.15 -14.64 19.88
CA ASP A 176 -21.13 -15.12 20.85
C ASP A 176 -21.40 -14.03 21.88
N LYS A 177 -22.54 -13.37 21.75
CA LYS A 177 -22.93 -12.30 22.67
C LYS A 177 -23.31 -12.80 24.06
N ASN A 178 -23.63 -14.07 24.19
CA ASN A 178 -24.19 -14.67 25.42
C ASN A 178 -23.19 -15.52 26.21
N ASN A 179 -22.14 -16.04 25.56
CA ASN A 179 -21.12 -16.87 26.15
C ASN A 179 -19.73 -16.48 25.66
N ASN A 180 -18.95 -15.84 26.52
CA ASN A 180 -17.52 -15.74 26.24
C ASN A 180 -16.89 -17.12 26.48
N GLU A 181 -16.39 -17.74 25.41
CA GLU A 181 -15.58 -18.96 25.54
C GLU A 181 -14.41 -18.68 26.51
N LYS A 182 -14.12 -19.64 27.39
CA LYS A 182 -12.94 -19.54 28.23
C LYS A 182 -11.70 -19.48 27.34
N GLU A 183 -10.83 -18.51 27.61
CA GLU A 183 -9.56 -18.41 26.88
C GLU A 183 -8.66 -19.57 27.26
N ASP A 184 -8.22 -20.33 26.28
CA ASP A 184 -7.30 -21.43 26.44
C ASP A 184 -5.86 -20.92 26.61
N LYS A 185 -5.21 -21.32 27.71
CA LYS A 185 -3.81 -20.98 28.00
C LYS A 185 -2.85 -21.53 26.93
N ALA A 186 -3.10 -22.74 26.43
CA ALA A 186 -2.27 -23.34 25.38
C ALA A 186 -2.35 -22.55 24.08
N GLN A 187 -3.54 -22.08 23.72
CA GLN A 187 -3.74 -21.19 22.58
C GLN A 187 -3.06 -19.84 22.78
N GLN A 188 -3.15 -19.24 23.97
CA GLN A 188 -2.46 -18.00 24.29
C GLN A 188 -0.94 -18.14 24.12
N GLU A 189 -0.35 -19.21 24.67
CA GLU A 189 1.08 -19.50 24.50
C GLU A 189 1.46 -19.73 23.03
N LYS A 190 0.63 -20.43 22.25
CA LYS A 190 0.85 -20.66 20.84
C LYS A 190 0.91 -19.34 20.07
N VAL A 191 -0.07 -18.46 20.27
CA VAL A 191 -0.14 -17.12 19.64
C VAL A 191 1.08 -16.29 20.04
N GLU A 192 1.46 -16.27 21.32
CA GLU A 192 2.63 -15.53 21.80
C GLU A 192 3.94 -16.04 21.20
N LYS A 193 4.19 -17.34 21.26
CA LYS A 193 5.39 -18.00 20.71
C LYS A 193 5.50 -17.77 19.20
N SER A 194 4.38 -17.92 18.47
CA SER A 194 4.31 -17.68 17.02
C SER A 194 4.66 -16.22 16.70
N ALA A 195 4.02 -15.26 17.36
CA ALA A 195 4.26 -13.84 17.14
C ALA A 195 5.71 -13.45 17.41
N ILE A 196 6.26 -13.82 18.57
CA ILE A 196 7.66 -13.52 18.93
C ILE A 196 8.63 -14.13 17.92
N LYS A 197 8.40 -15.39 17.49
CA LYS A 197 9.23 -16.07 16.48
C LYS A 197 9.25 -15.31 15.16
N GLN A 198 8.08 -14.86 14.66
CA GLN A 198 7.99 -14.15 13.39
C GLN A 198 8.63 -12.75 13.49
N LEU A 199 8.40 -12.03 14.57
CA LEU A 199 9.02 -10.72 14.79
C LEU A 199 10.56 -10.81 14.88
N LYS A 200 11.11 -11.83 15.56
CA LYS A 200 12.57 -12.07 15.58
C LYS A 200 13.13 -12.38 14.20
N LYS A 201 12.44 -13.22 13.40
CA LYS A 201 12.83 -13.50 12.00
C LYS A 201 12.80 -12.24 11.15
N ALA A 202 11.76 -11.41 11.30
CA ALA A 202 11.63 -10.15 10.59
C ALA A 202 12.79 -9.20 10.89
N ALA A 203 13.16 -9.06 12.15
CA ALA A 203 14.31 -8.24 12.56
C ALA A 203 15.62 -8.75 11.90
N LEU A 204 15.84 -10.08 11.91
CA LEU A 204 17.01 -10.70 11.29
C LEU A 204 17.04 -10.46 9.77
N TYR A 205 15.94 -10.74 9.06
CA TYR A 205 15.91 -10.56 7.60
C TYR A 205 16.00 -9.09 7.19
N SER A 206 15.43 -8.18 7.98
CA SER A 206 15.59 -6.75 7.76
C SER A 206 17.05 -6.32 7.93
N ALA A 207 17.75 -6.82 8.95
CA ALA A 207 19.17 -6.55 9.14
C ALA A 207 20.03 -7.08 7.99
N ILE A 208 19.73 -8.31 7.50
CA ILE A 208 20.41 -8.89 6.33
C ILE A 208 20.15 -8.03 5.09
N GLY A 209 18.91 -7.60 4.84
CA GLY A 209 18.55 -6.74 3.71
C GLY A 209 19.31 -5.41 3.73
N VAL A 210 19.40 -4.80 4.92
CA VAL A 210 20.17 -3.57 5.13
C VAL A 210 21.66 -3.76 4.85
N GLY A 211 22.26 -4.82 5.38
CA GLY A 211 23.67 -5.14 5.17
C GLY A 211 24.00 -5.43 3.70
N ALA A 212 23.20 -6.28 3.06
CA ALA A 212 23.34 -6.58 1.63
C ALA A 212 23.13 -5.34 0.75
N GLY A 213 22.16 -4.49 1.10
CA GLY A 213 21.92 -3.22 0.43
C GLY A 213 23.12 -2.27 0.52
N ALA A 214 23.71 -2.14 1.68
CA ALA A 214 24.92 -1.33 1.87
C ALA A 214 26.10 -1.86 1.03
N LEU A 215 26.36 -3.18 1.09
CA LEU A 215 27.42 -3.80 0.30
C LEU A 215 27.22 -3.60 -1.21
N LEU A 216 25.98 -3.75 -1.70
CA LEU A 216 25.68 -3.57 -3.11
C LEU A 216 25.85 -2.11 -3.55
N ALA A 217 25.43 -1.14 -2.73
CA ALA A 217 25.60 0.27 -3.04
C ALA A 217 27.08 0.69 -3.08
N ILE A 218 27.91 0.13 -2.20
CA ILE A 218 29.36 0.41 -2.14
C ILE A 218 30.10 -0.23 -3.32
N ASN A 219 29.79 -1.48 -3.64
CA ASN A 219 30.58 -2.29 -4.57
C ASN A 219 29.89 -2.53 -5.92
N GLY A 220 28.58 -2.32 -6.02
CA GLY A 220 27.78 -2.70 -7.18
C GLY A 220 28.17 -2.04 -8.49
N HIS A 221 28.84 -0.88 -8.44
CA HIS A 221 29.33 -0.18 -9.62
C HIS A 221 30.69 -0.73 -10.14
N LYS A 222 31.39 -1.56 -9.35
CA LYS A 222 32.78 -1.99 -9.64
C LYS A 222 32.87 -3.14 -10.65
N SER A 223 31.83 -3.94 -10.82
CA SER A 223 31.85 -5.08 -11.74
C SER A 223 30.54 -5.23 -12.51
N GLU A 224 30.62 -5.83 -13.71
CA GLU A 224 29.44 -6.10 -14.53
C GLU A 224 28.49 -7.11 -13.89
N SER A 225 29.01 -8.10 -13.18
CA SER A 225 28.21 -9.09 -12.46
C SER A 225 27.36 -8.44 -11.38
N LEU A 226 27.92 -7.53 -10.58
CA LEU A 226 27.19 -6.78 -9.57
C LEU A 226 26.17 -5.80 -10.21
N GLN A 227 26.48 -5.25 -11.38
CA GLN A 227 25.52 -4.45 -12.15
C GLN A 227 24.35 -5.29 -12.65
N LYS A 228 24.58 -6.53 -13.11
CA LYS A 228 23.51 -7.47 -13.48
C LYS A 228 22.64 -7.80 -12.26
N ILE A 229 23.22 -8.06 -11.11
CA ILE A 229 22.50 -8.28 -9.85
C ILE A 229 21.65 -7.05 -9.49
N SER A 230 22.24 -5.85 -9.53
CA SER A 230 21.54 -4.60 -9.24
C SER A 230 20.31 -4.40 -10.14
N LYS A 231 20.47 -4.62 -11.46
CA LYS A 231 19.36 -4.53 -12.42
C LYS A 231 18.30 -5.61 -12.17
N THR A 232 18.70 -6.83 -11.82
CA THR A 232 17.76 -7.93 -11.52
C THR A 232 16.93 -7.61 -10.28
N ILE A 233 17.53 -7.02 -9.24
CA ILE A 233 16.82 -6.59 -8.03
C ILE A 233 15.80 -5.50 -8.38
N LEU A 234 16.18 -4.53 -9.20
CA LEU A 234 15.29 -3.41 -9.58
C LEU A 234 14.19 -3.84 -10.56
N GLU A 235 14.50 -4.76 -11.47
CA GLU A 235 13.58 -5.22 -12.52
C GLU A 235 13.37 -6.75 -12.45
N PRO A 236 12.87 -7.30 -11.31
CA PRO A 236 12.70 -8.74 -11.16
C PRO A 236 11.70 -9.33 -12.16
N GLY A 237 10.77 -8.53 -12.63
CA GLY A 237 9.80 -8.94 -13.63
C GLY A 237 10.44 -9.31 -14.99
N LYS A 238 11.55 -8.67 -15.36
CA LYS A 238 12.30 -9.05 -16.57
C LYS A 238 12.99 -10.41 -16.40
N ALA A 239 13.47 -10.72 -15.21
CA ALA A 239 14.06 -12.03 -14.91
C ALA A 239 12.98 -13.13 -14.90
N LEU A 240 11.85 -12.89 -14.22
CA LEU A 240 10.71 -13.80 -14.20
C LEU A 240 10.10 -14.01 -15.59
N GLY A 241 10.06 -12.97 -16.43
CA GLY A 241 9.58 -13.05 -17.80
C GLY A 241 10.37 -14.03 -18.68
N LYS A 242 11.66 -14.29 -18.37
CA LYS A 242 12.46 -15.30 -19.07
C LYS A 242 12.02 -16.74 -18.80
N LEU A 243 11.31 -16.98 -17.68
CA LEU A 243 10.83 -18.29 -17.28
C LEU A 243 9.45 -18.63 -17.90
N VAL A 244 8.81 -17.66 -18.55
CA VAL A 244 7.44 -17.81 -19.08
C VAL A 244 7.47 -17.90 -20.59
N LYS A 245 6.73 -18.87 -21.15
CA LYS A 245 6.66 -19.09 -22.61
C LYS A 245 5.73 -18.10 -23.35
N SER A 246 4.66 -17.65 -22.69
CA SER A 246 3.68 -16.74 -23.31
C SER A 246 4.21 -15.33 -23.42
N GLU A 247 4.29 -14.77 -24.63
CA GLU A 247 4.73 -13.39 -24.87
C GLU A 247 3.85 -12.35 -24.15
N LYS A 248 2.54 -12.58 -24.06
CA LYS A 248 1.63 -11.69 -23.32
C LYS A 248 1.95 -11.68 -21.82
N ALA A 249 2.20 -12.86 -21.25
CA ALA A 249 2.58 -12.99 -19.85
C ALA A 249 3.97 -12.39 -19.59
N LYS A 250 4.94 -12.62 -20.47
CA LYS A 250 6.28 -12.04 -20.44
C LYS A 250 6.24 -10.50 -20.45
N ASN A 251 5.45 -9.92 -21.37
CA ASN A 251 5.28 -8.47 -21.46
C ASN A 251 4.58 -7.88 -20.22
N THR A 252 3.67 -8.63 -19.60
CA THR A 252 3.01 -8.20 -18.36
C THR A 252 3.99 -8.26 -17.17
N LEU A 253 4.69 -9.37 -17.01
CA LEU A 253 5.69 -9.55 -15.95
C LEU A 253 6.84 -8.55 -16.07
N SER A 254 7.33 -8.27 -17.28
CA SER A 254 8.45 -7.34 -17.49
C SER A 254 8.20 -5.92 -16.98
N LYS A 255 6.94 -5.55 -16.75
CA LYS A 255 6.55 -4.26 -16.15
C LYS A 255 6.69 -4.23 -14.62
N PHE A 256 6.91 -5.38 -13.99
CA PHE A 256 7.10 -5.46 -12.55
C PHE A 256 8.52 -5.01 -12.19
N SER A 257 8.62 -3.88 -11.51
CA SER A 257 9.87 -3.30 -11.04
C SER A 257 9.77 -2.90 -9.57
N LEU A 258 10.92 -2.89 -8.90
CA LEU A 258 11.05 -2.47 -7.51
C LEU A 258 11.76 -1.12 -7.36
N ASP A 259 11.94 -0.39 -8.45
CA ASP A 259 12.48 0.99 -8.44
C ASP A 259 11.55 1.91 -7.63
N PHE A 260 12.08 3.07 -7.28
CA PHE A 260 11.28 4.09 -6.62
C PHE A 260 10.49 4.92 -7.63
N ALA A 261 9.27 5.30 -7.25
CA ALA A 261 8.54 6.34 -7.95
C ALA A 261 9.07 7.72 -7.54
N ASN A 262 9.17 8.63 -8.51
CA ASN A 262 9.53 10.03 -8.22
C ASN A 262 8.30 10.79 -7.73
N ASN A 263 8.35 11.26 -6.49
CA ASN A 263 7.33 12.11 -5.89
C ASN A 263 7.96 13.46 -5.52
N ASN A 264 7.98 14.40 -6.46
CA ASN A 264 8.56 15.74 -6.26
C ASN A 264 10.00 15.69 -5.72
N GLY A 265 10.82 14.79 -6.25
CA GLY A 265 12.22 14.60 -5.85
C GLY A 265 12.42 13.71 -4.62
N LYS A 266 11.34 13.22 -4.00
CA LYS A 266 11.39 12.27 -2.88
C LYS A 266 11.17 10.85 -3.36
N LEU A 267 11.70 9.89 -2.61
CA LEU A 267 11.48 8.47 -2.87
C LEU A 267 10.06 8.08 -2.44
N ALA A 268 9.33 7.45 -3.35
CA ALA A 268 8.05 6.82 -3.06
C ALA A 268 8.08 5.36 -3.53
N LEU A 269 7.29 4.49 -2.89
CA LEU A 269 7.18 3.09 -3.31
C LEU A 269 6.63 3.02 -4.73
N SER A 270 7.29 2.24 -5.58
CA SER A 270 6.77 1.91 -6.91
C SER A 270 5.54 1.00 -6.80
N LYS A 271 4.77 0.87 -7.89
CA LYS A 271 3.65 -0.09 -7.94
C LYS A 271 4.10 -1.53 -7.67
N GLY A 272 5.30 -1.91 -8.11
CA GLY A 272 5.86 -3.23 -7.83
C GLY A 272 6.19 -3.44 -6.36
N GLN A 273 6.75 -2.43 -5.69
CA GLN A 273 6.99 -2.47 -4.25
C GLN A 273 5.68 -2.53 -3.45
N LEU A 274 4.68 -1.73 -3.82
CA LEU A 274 3.35 -1.79 -3.22
C LEU A 274 2.69 -3.16 -3.40
N ALA A 275 2.77 -3.74 -4.60
CA ALA A 275 2.25 -5.08 -4.88
C ALA A 275 2.96 -6.16 -4.05
N LEU A 276 4.30 -6.12 -3.96
CA LEU A 276 5.06 -7.04 -3.14
C LEU A 276 4.69 -6.92 -1.66
N THR A 277 4.58 -5.70 -1.15
CA THR A 277 4.21 -5.43 0.25
C THR A 277 2.81 -5.95 0.54
N ALA A 278 1.83 -5.66 -0.31
CA ALA A 278 0.46 -6.12 -0.14
C ALA A 278 0.30 -7.64 -0.22
N ILE A 279 1.02 -8.30 -1.13
CA ILE A 279 1.01 -9.77 -1.25
C ILE A 279 1.64 -10.42 -0.01
N LEU A 280 2.79 -9.92 0.45
CA LEU A 280 3.42 -10.44 1.67
C LEU A 280 2.56 -10.17 2.90
N GLY A 281 1.90 -9.01 2.97
CA GLY A 281 0.91 -8.70 3.99
C GLY A 281 -0.23 -9.73 4.02
N LEU A 282 -0.82 -10.07 2.87
CA LEU A 282 -1.87 -11.09 2.78
C LEU A 282 -1.42 -12.43 3.37
N PHE A 283 -0.21 -12.89 3.01
CA PHE A 283 0.32 -14.14 3.57
C PHE A 283 0.58 -14.02 5.07
N GLY A 284 1.08 -12.89 5.54
CA GLY A 284 1.28 -12.61 6.96
C GLY A 284 -0.03 -12.63 7.74
N TYR A 285 -1.06 -11.96 7.20
CA TYR A 285 -2.39 -11.92 7.80
C TYR A 285 -3.02 -13.30 7.86
N SER A 286 -2.95 -14.07 6.76
CA SER A 286 -3.45 -15.45 6.74
C SER A 286 -2.76 -16.32 7.78
N LYS A 287 -1.42 -16.26 7.84
CA LYS A 287 -0.65 -17.09 8.78
C LYS A 287 -0.88 -16.71 10.24
N ALA A 288 -1.00 -15.43 10.55
CA ALA A 288 -1.31 -14.97 11.89
C ALA A 288 -2.75 -15.34 12.32
N ALA A 289 -3.69 -15.36 11.37
CA ALA A 289 -5.08 -15.76 11.61
C ALA A 289 -5.22 -17.26 11.93
N GLU A 290 -4.37 -18.13 11.34
CA GLU A 290 -4.37 -19.58 11.65
C GLU A 290 -4.15 -19.86 13.14
N ASP A 291 -3.39 -19.01 13.82
CA ASP A 291 -3.15 -19.14 15.27
C ASP A 291 -4.37 -18.77 16.12
N ARG A 292 -5.41 -18.15 15.55
CA ARG A 292 -6.57 -17.57 16.26
C ARG A 292 -7.90 -18.25 15.90
N GLY A 293 -7.92 -19.05 14.84
CA GLY A 293 -9.07 -19.86 14.47
C GLY A 293 -9.51 -19.71 13.01
N LYS A 294 -10.30 -20.70 12.57
CA LYS A 294 -10.75 -20.80 11.17
C LYS A 294 -11.58 -19.61 10.68
N LEU A 295 -12.34 -18.96 11.57
CA LEU A 295 -13.17 -17.82 11.21
C LEU A 295 -12.33 -16.57 10.95
N ASP A 296 -11.20 -16.38 11.67
CA ASP A 296 -10.25 -15.30 11.39
C ASP A 296 -9.61 -15.49 10.01
N VAL A 297 -9.15 -16.71 9.70
CA VAL A 297 -8.63 -17.05 8.36
C VAL A 297 -9.67 -16.75 7.28
N ALA A 298 -10.92 -17.15 7.51
CA ALA A 298 -12.01 -16.91 6.55
C ALA A 298 -12.31 -15.41 6.38
N GLU A 299 -12.23 -14.61 7.45
CA GLU A 299 -12.39 -13.15 7.38
C GLU A 299 -11.25 -12.50 6.58
N VAL A 300 -9.99 -12.91 6.83
CA VAL A 300 -8.83 -12.44 6.06
C VAL A 300 -9.00 -12.74 4.58
N TRP A 301 -9.30 -13.99 4.20
CA TRP A 301 -9.43 -14.37 2.79
C TRP A 301 -10.66 -13.80 2.09
N THR A 302 -11.70 -13.41 2.82
CA THR A 302 -12.84 -12.71 2.25
C THR A 302 -12.50 -11.26 1.92
N ARG A 303 -11.67 -10.61 2.73
CA ARG A 303 -11.43 -9.16 2.66
C ARG A 303 -10.11 -8.79 1.99
N VAL A 304 -8.99 -9.34 2.46
CA VAL A 304 -7.66 -8.85 2.10
C VAL A 304 -7.35 -8.99 0.60
N PRO A 305 -7.70 -10.08 -0.11
CA PRO A 305 -7.48 -10.17 -1.55
C PRO A 305 -8.18 -9.07 -2.35
N LEU A 306 -9.38 -8.67 -1.94
CA LEU A 306 -10.12 -7.57 -2.57
C LEU A 306 -9.46 -6.21 -2.30
N VAL A 307 -8.97 -6.00 -1.07
CA VAL A 307 -8.20 -4.79 -0.73
C VAL A 307 -6.92 -4.72 -1.55
N VAL A 308 -6.15 -5.80 -1.63
CA VAL A 308 -4.91 -5.90 -2.42
C VAL A 308 -5.19 -5.62 -3.90
N PHE A 309 -6.19 -6.28 -4.47
CA PHE A 309 -6.59 -6.06 -5.87
C PHE A 309 -6.97 -4.60 -6.13
N TYR A 310 -7.80 -4.02 -5.27
CA TYR A 310 -8.21 -2.63 -5.41
C TYR A 310 -7.05 -1.66 -5.27
N THR A 311 -6.18 -1.87 -4.30
CA THR A 311 -5.00 -1.02 -4.06
C THR A 311 -4.05 -1.01 -5.25
N ILE A 312 -3.84 -2.16 -5.89
CA ILE A 312 -2.89 -2.30 -7.00
C ILE A 312 -3.51 -1.85 -8.33
N PHE A 313 -4.76 -2.23 -8.59
CA PHE A 313 -5.41 -2.07 -9.90
C PHE A 313 -6.70 -1.27 -9.86
N GLY A 314 -7.54 -1.48 -8.85
CA GLY A 314 -8.92 -1.00 -8.81
C GLY A 314 -9.03 0.52 -8.83
N GLY A 315 -8.21 1.22 -8.07
CA GLY A 315 -8.20 2.69 -8.03
C GLY A 315 -7.91 3.30 -9.39
N GLU A 316 -6.88 2.79 -10.08
CA GLU A 316 -6.51 3.27 -11.42
C GLU A 316 -7.55 2.90 -12.49
N LEU A 317 -8.12 1.70 -12.40
CA LEU A 317 -9.19 1.26 -13.31
C LEU A 317 -10.44 2.11 -13.13
N PHE A 318 -10.80 2.40 -11.89
CA PHE A 318 -11.94 3.26 -11.58
C PHE A 318 -11.71 4.69 -12.08
N GLU A 319 -10.54 5.28 -11.81
CA GLU A 319 -10.19 6.62 -12.30
C GLU A 319 -10.23 6.69 -13.82
N LYS A 320 -9.65 5.72 -14.52
CA LYS A 320 -9.71 5.63 -15.98
C LYS A 320 -11.14 5.46 -16.52
N GLY A 321 -11.95 4.64 -15.85
CA GLY A 321 -13.36 4.48 -16.21
C GLY A 321 -14.13 5.76 -16.02
N PHE A 322 -13.96 6.42 -14.89
CA PHE A 322 -14.64 7.66 -14.55
C PHE A 322 -14.25 8.81 -15.50
N THR A 323 -12.96 9.00 -15.76
CA THR A 323 -12.48 10.03 -16.69
C THR A 323 -13.00 9.80 -18.12
N LYS A 324 -13.08 8.55 -18.60
CA LYS A 324 -13.71 8.21 -19.88
C LYS A 324 -15.20 8.57 -19.93
N ILE A 325 -15.95 8.34 -18.85
CA ILE A 325 -17.36 8.71 -18.76
C ILE A 325 -17.52 10.23 -18.84
N LEU A 326 -16.69 10.98 -18.09
CA LEU A 326 -16.70 12.45 -18.14
C LEU A 326 -16.35 12.99 -19.53
N GLU A 327 -15.33 12.40 -20.17
CA GLU A 327 -14.93 12.74 -21.54
C GLU A 327 -16.07 12.50 -22.53
N LYS A 328 -16.70 11.30 -22.51
CA LYS A 328 -17.82 10.96 -23.39
C LYS A 328 -19.02 11.91 -23.22
N LYS A 329 -19.21 12.42 -22.01
CA LYS A 329 -20.25 13.42 -21.69
C LYS A 329 -19.81 14.86 -21.93
N ASN A 330 -18.62 15.08 -22.51
CA ASN A 330 -18.00 16.39 -22.69
C ASN A 330 -17.99 17.27 -21.43
N LYS A 331 -17.76 16.63 -20.26
CA LYS A 331 -17.60 17.33 -18.99
C LYS A 331 -16.14 17.67 -18.76
N PHE A 332 -15.91 18.88 -18.28
CA PHE A 332 -14.56 19.40 -17.96
C PHE A 332 -13.53 19.31 -19.11
N PRO A 333 -13.88 19.78 -20.35
CA PRO A 333 -13.02 19.63 -21.52
C PRO A 333 -11.67 20.35 -21.38
N ASP A 334 -11.60 21.39 -20.54
CA ASP A 334 -10.36 22.12 -20.29
C ASP A 334 -9.34 21.32 -19.47
N ILE A 335 -9.79 20.37 -18.66
CA ILE A 335 -8.97 19.52 -17.77
C ILE A 335 -8.70 18.15 -18.41
N LEU A 336 -9.71 17.56 -19.06
CA LEU A 336 -9.63 16.22 -19.65
C LEU A 336 -9.06 16.29 -21.09
N LYS A 337 -7.77 16.60 -21.20
CA LYS A 337 -7.11 16.68 -22.52
C LYS A 337 -6.55 15.34 -22.96
N LYS A 338 -6.77 14.99 -24.21
CA LYS A 338 -6.13 13.85 -24.86
C LYS A 338 -4.66 14.15 -25.13
N THR A 339 -3.81 13.20 -24.80
CA THR A 339 -2.42 13.18 -25.31
C THR A 339 -2.42 12.77 -26.78
N THR A 340 -1.27 12.95 -27.43
CA THR A 340 -1.03 12.45 -28.81
C THR A 340 -1.26 10.93 -28.94
N GLU A 341 -1.19 10.19 -27.84
CA GLU A 341 -1.48 8.75 -27.77
C GLU A 341 -2.96 8.44 -27.47
N GLY A 342 -3.84 9.44 -27.47
CA GLY A 342 -5.28 9.27 -27.18
C GLY A 342 -5.62 9.00 -25.71
N LYS A 343 -4.65 9.10 -24.81
CA LYS A 343 -4.88 8.94 -23.36
C LYS A 343 -5.28 10.28 -22.75
N VAL A 344 -6.26 10.26 -21.85
CA VAL A 344 -6.62 11.43 -21.06
C VAL A 344 -5.52 11.67 -20.00
N LYS A 345 -4.95 12.86 -19.99
CA LYS A 345 -3.99 13.31 -18.99
C LYS A 345 -4.55 14.51 -18.24
N LEU A 346 -4.70 14.37 -16.92
CA LEU A 346 -5.05 15.49 -16.05
C LEU A 346 -3.84 16.43 -15.91
N PRO A 347 -4.05 17.77 -15.90
CA PRO A 347 -2.98 18.71 -15.60
C PRO A 347 -2.52 18.53 -14.15
N THR A 348 -1.24 18.73 -13.87
CA THR A 348 -0.73 18.83 -12.51
C THR A 348 -1.28 20.09 -11.84
N ARG A 349 -1.26 20.13 -10.50
CA ARG A 349 -1.66 21.33 -9.77
C ARG A 349 -0.82 22.56 -10.18
N ALA A 350 0.47 22.37 -10.43
CA ALA A 350 1.38 23.44 -10.87
C ALA A 350 1.05 23.96 -12.28
N GLU A 351 0.43 23.15 -13.14
CA GLU A 351 0.00 23.56 -14.49
C GLU A 351 -1.33 24.33 -14.50
N LEU A 352 -2.15 24.23 -13.41
CA LEU A 352 -3.46 24.91 -13.36
C LEU A 352 -3.39 26.43 -13.54
N PRO A 353 -2.46 27.19 -12.91
CA PRO A 353 -2.35 28.62 -13.12
C PRO A 353 -2.05 28.98 -14.58
N ILE A 354 -1.13 28.26 -15.22
CA ILE A 354 -0.75 28.47 -16.63
C ILE A 354 -1.94 28.21 -17.55
N LEU A 355 -2.68 27.14 -17.27
CA LEU A 355 -3.88 26.79 -18.04
C LEU A 355 -5.00 27.83 -17.82
N ALA A 356 -5.17 28.32 -16.60
CA ALA A 356 -6.15 29.37 -16.28
C ALA A 356 -5.88 30.67 -17.03
N ASP A 357 -4.63 31.13 -17.09
CA ASP A 357 -4.23 32.32 -17.85
C ASP A 357 -4.52 32.16 -19.35
N LYS A 358 -4.19 30.99 -19.91
CA LYS A 358 -4.46 30.72 -21.32
C LYS A 358 -5.95 30.77 -21.64
N ILE A 359 -6.78 30.16 -20.80
CA ILE A 359 -8.23 30.10 -20.99
C ILE A 359 -8.85 31.48 -20.78
N ALA A 360 -8.40 32.22 -19.75
CA ALA A 360 -8.86 33.55 -19.44
C ALA A 360 -8.68 34.52 -20.63
N LYS A 361 -7.52 34.46 -21.28
CA LYS A 361 -7.24 35.24 -22.51
C LYS A 361 -8.18 34.86 -23.64
N THR A 362 -8.47 33.57 -23.84
CA THR A 362 -9.35 33.11 -24.92
C THR A 362 -10.81 33.45 -24.68
N LYS A 363 -11.27 33.38 -23.40
CA LYS A 363 -12.67 33.59 -23.00
C LYS A 363 -12.97 35.01 -22.52
N ASN A 364 -11.95 35.90 -22.51
CA ASN A 364 -12.04 37.24 -21.96
C ASN A 364 -12.58 37.29 -20.52
N THR A 365 -12.06 36.39 -19.65
CA THR A 365 -12.45 36.24 -18.25
C THR A 365 -11.29 36.56 -17.32
N ALA A 366 -11.56 36.75 -16.03
CA ALA A 366 -10.51 36.98 -15.04
C ALA A 366 -9.72 35.66 -14.79
N PRO A 367 -8.37 35.65 -14.85
CA PRO A 367 -7.55 34.45 -14.58
C PRO A 367 -7.83 33.80 -13.24
N ALA A 368 -8.10 34.58 -12.18
CA ALA A 368 -8.44 34.06 -10.87
C ALA A 368 -9.76 33.25 -10.86
N LYS A 369 -10.76 33.69 -11.66
CA LYS A 369 -12.04 32.97 -11.81
C LYS A 369 -11.83 31.62 -12.49
N GLU A 370 -11.04 31.59 -13.57
CA GLU A 370 -10.72 30.36 -14.28
C GLU A 370 -9.86 29.41 -13.43
N LEU A 371 -8.90 29.93 -12.67
CA LEU A 371 -8.12 29.12 -11.74
C LEU A 371 -9.02 28.46 -10.68
N ALA A 372 -9.93 29.22 -10.08
CA ALA A 372 -10.88 28.69 -9.09
C ALA A 372 -11.80 27.61 -9.70
N ARG A 373 -12.23 27.78 -10.96
CA ARG A 373 -13.04 26.79 -11.68
C ARG A 373 -12.22 25.50 -11.92
N LEU A 374 -11.05 25.62 -12.55
CA LEU A 374 -10.19 24.48 -12.89
C LEU A 374 -9.75 23.69 -11.63
N THR A 375 -9.47 24.42 -10.55
CA THR A 375 -9.11 23.80 -9.26
C THR A 375 -10.26 22.94 -8.73
N LYS A 376 -11.49 23.46 -8.76
CA LYS A 376 -12.69 22.68 -8.34
C LYS A 376 -12.96 21.48 -9.24
N GLU A 377 -12.88 21.65 -10.56
CA GLU A 377 -13.09 20.58 -11.53
C GLU A 377 -12.06 19.46 -11.35
N LYS A 378 -10.77 19.81 -11.24
CA LYS A 378 -9.72 18.81 -10.99
C LYS A 378 -9.91 18.11 -9.65
N ALA A 379 -10.19 18.85 -8.59
CA ALA A 379 -10.44 18.27 -7.28
C ALA A 379 -11.64 17.31 -7.31
N PHE A 380 -12.70 17.65 -8.04
CA PHE A 380 -13.85 16.75 -8.21
C PHE A 380 -13.45 15.45 -8.91
N VAL A 381 -12.69 15.54 -10.03
CA VAL A 381 -12.25 14.35 -10.78
C VAL A 381 -11.38 13.43 -9.92
N GLU A 382 -10.53 13.97 -9.07
CA GLU A 382 -9.66 13.18 -8.17
C GLU A 382 -10.38 12.73 -6.88
N ALA A 383 -11.38 13.49 -6.39
CA ALA A 383 -12.10 13.14 -5.16
C ALA A 383 -13.10 12.00 -5.34
N VAL A 384 -13.69 11.86 -6.54
CA VAL A 384 -14.70 10.80 -6.78
C VAL A 384 -14.11 9.39 -6.64
N PRO A 385 -12.94 9.05 -7.19
CA PRO A 385 -12.26 7.78 -6.93
C PRO A 385 -11.98 7.55 -5.44
N TYR A 386 -11.65 8.60 -4.71
CA TYR A 386 -11.42 8.56 -3.27
C TYR A 386 -12.70 8.23 -2.49
N ALA A 387 -13.79 8.94 -2.82
CA ALA A 387 -15.10 8.69 -2.22
C ALA A 387 -15.60 7.27 -2.52
N PHE A 388 -15.39 6.79 -3.74
CA PHE A 388 -15.70 5.41 -4.11
C PHE A 388 -14.88 4.41 -3.30
N SER A 389 -13.58 4.65 -3.13
CA SER A 389 -12.73 3.81 -2.29
C SER A 389 -13.24 3.76 -0.84
N LEU A 390 -13.55 4.91 -0.26
CA LEU A 390 -14.10 5.01 1.09
C LEU A 390 -15.39 4.22 1.24
N LEU A 391 -16.33 4.39 0.31
CA LEU A 391 -17.63 3.73 0.36
C LEU A 391 -17.53 2.23 0.10
N PHE A 392 -16.80 1.84 -0.95
CA PHE A 392 -16.71 0.43 -1.35
C PHE A 392 -15.76 -0.37 -0.47
N MET A 393 -14.49 0.08 -0.34
CA MET A 393 -13.47 -0.65 0.43
C MET A 393 -13.59 -0.40 1.93
N GLY A 394 -13.92 0.82 2.32
CA GLY A 394 -14.12 1.18 3.72
C GLY A 394 -15.42 0.59 4.27
N PHE A 395 -16.54 1.16 3.89
CA PHE A 395 -17.84 0.81 4.49
C PHE A 395 -18.41 -0.51 3.99
N THR A 396 -18.61 -0.66 2.66
CA THR A 396 -19.32 -1.83 2.11
C THR A 396 -18.57 -3.12 2.38
N LEU A 397 -17.29 -3.19 2.07
CA LEU A 397 -16.50 -4.40 2.27
C LEU A 397 -16.37 -4.74 3.76
N SER A 398 -16.18 -3.75 4.63
CA SER A 398 -16.13 -3.98 6.08
C SER A 398 -17.45 -4.52 6.63
N ALA A 399 -18.59 -3.93 6.21
CA ALA A 399 -19.92 -4.41 6.60
C ALA A 399 -20.18 -5.84 6.12
N ILE A 400 -19.96 -6.11 4.82
CA ILE A 400 -20.18 -7.44 4.23
C ILE A 400 -19.31 -8.48 4.92
N THR A 401 -18.02 -8.22 5.11
CA THR A 401 -17.11 -9.16 5.74
C THR A 401 -17.58 -9.54 7.14
N ARG A 402 -18.02 -8.56 7.94
CA ARG A 402 -18.45 -8.80 9.31
C ARG A 402 -19.78 -9.53 9.41
N LEU A 403 -20.75 -9.16 8.55
CA LEU A 403 -22.01 -9.88 8.46
C LEU A 403 -21.79 -11.33 8.01
N TRP A 404 -20.91 -11.53 7.05
CA TRP A 404 -20.56 -12.87 6.57
C TRP A 404 -19.88 -13.73 7.63
N THR A 405 -18.95 -13.16 8.40
CA THR A 405 -18.31 -13.84 9.52
C THR A 405 -19.32 -14.23 10.60
N GLN A 406 -20.26 -13.33 10.94
CA GLN A 406 -21.33 -13.63 11.91
C GLN A 406 -22.26 -14.73 11.39
N PHE A 407 -22.62 -14.69 10.11
CA PHE A 407 -23.42 -15.73 9.49
C PHE A 407 -22.73 -17.09 9.55
N ARG A 408 -21.45 -17.18 9.22
CA ARG A 408 -20.67 -18.40 9.31
C ARG A 408 -20.59 -18.95 10.74
N TYR A 409 -20.34 -18.06 11.72
CA TYR A 409 -20.36 -18.45 13.12
C TYR A 409 -21.71 -19.06 13.54
N ASN A 410 -22.81 -18.38 13.23
CA ASN A 410 -24.14 -18.85 13.57
C ASN A 410 -24.49 -20.18 12.88
N HIS A 411 -24.02 -20.39 11.65
CA HIS A 411 -24.22 -21.64 10.93
C HIS A 411 -23.46 -22.80 11.57
N GLN A 412 -22.20 -22.60 11.91
CA GLN A 412 -21.38 -23.60 12.61
C GLN A 412 -21.97 -23.95 13.98
N ALA A 413 -22.41 -22.96 14.74
CA ALA A 413 -23.07 -23.21 16.03
C ALA A 413 -24.36 -24.04 15.90
N LYS A 414 -25.19 -23.80 14.86
CA LYS A 414 -26.38 -24.58 14.57
C LYS A 414 -26.07 -26.02 14.16
N GLU A 415 -25.02 -26.23 13.36
CA GLU A 415 -24.57 -27.57 12.96
C GLU A 415 -24.10 -28.38 14.18
N LEU A 416 -23.31 -27.73 15.06
CA LEU A 416 -22.87 -28.35 16.30
C LEU A 416 -24.04 -28.75 17.20
N LEU A 417 -25.06 -27.89 17.35
CA LEU A 417 -26.26 -28.19 18.12
C LEU A 417 -27.07 -29.35 17.52
N LYS A 418 -27.19 -29.41 16.18
CA LYS A 418 -27.85 -30.54 15.50
C LYS A 418 -27.11 -31.85 15.75
N SER A 419 -25.79 -31.88 15.57
CA SER A 419 -24.98 -33.07 15.79
C SER A 419 -25.02 -33.54 17.26
N THR A 420 -25.09 -32.62 18.22
CA THR A 420 -25.22 -32.92 19.64
C THR A 420 -26.61 -33.51 19.98
N ASN A 421 -27.67 -33.03 19.31
CA ASN A 421 -29.04 -33.56 19.49
C ASN A 421 -29.23 -34.91 18.79
N ASP A 422 -28.60 -35.12 17.63
CA ASP A 422 -28.61 -36.40 16.92
C ASP A 422 -27.84 -37.48 17.69
N ASN A 423 -26.77 -37.11 18.43
CA ASN A 423 -26.04 -38.04 19.31
C ASN A 423 -26.75 -38.39 20.62
N LYS A 424 -27.80 -37.62 21.01
CA LYS A 424 -28.69 -38.01 22.12
C LYS A 424 -29.69 -39.08 21.70
N ASN A 425 -29.75 -39.45 20.43
CA ASN A 425 -30.60 -40.50 19.89
C ASN A 425 -29.77 -41.81 19.91
N PRO A 426 -30.11 -42.83 20.76
CA PRO A 426 -29.28 -44.04 20.94
C PRO A 426 -29.13 -44.94 19.73
N PHE A 427 -29.64 -44.54 18.56
CA PHE A 427 -29.65 -45.33 17.33
C PHE A 427 -28.82 -44.74 16.18
N LYS A 428 -28.00 -43.71 16.37
CA LYS A 428 -27.16 -43.18 15.25
C LYS A 428 -25.73 -42.80 15.62
N VAL A 429 -24.84 -43.65 15.09
CA VAL A 429 -23.56 -43.34 14.41
C VAL A 429 -22.38 -42.73 15.20
N ALA A 430 -21.24 -43.41 15.00
CA ALA A 430 -19.91 -43.06 15.47
C ALA A 430 -19.59 -41.54 15.47
N THR A 431 -19.14 -41.08 16.61
CA THR A 431 -18.64 -39.71 16.85
C THR A 431 -17.56 -39.32 15.86
N PRO A 432 -17.69 -38.23 15.09
CA PRO A 432 -16.57 -37.73 14.32
C PRO A 432 -15.38 -37.41 15.27
N GLU A 433 -14.17 -37.66 14.80
CA GLU A 433 -12.91 -37.52 15.56
C GLU A 433 -12.77 -36.16 16.29
N ILE A 434 -13.43 -35.11 15.79
CA ILE A 434 -13.48 -33.76 16.39
C ILE A 434 -14.10 -33.77 17.81
N PHE A 435 -14.98 -34.71 18.13
CA PHE A 435 -15.63 -34.80 19.44
C PHE A 435 -14.87 -35.63 20.46
N LYS A 436 -13.94 -36.49 20.01
CA LYS A 436 -13.06 -37.21 20.92
C LYS A 436 -12.12 -36.29 21.69
N GLU A 437 -11.70 -35.18 21.09
CA GLU A 437 -10.90 -34.14 21.75
C GLU A 437 -11.70 -33.34 22.80
N PHE A 438 -13.02 -33.25 22.69
CA PHE A 438 -13.87 -32.54 23.66
C PHE A 438 -14.25 -33.39 24.86
N GLU A 439 -14.33 -34.70 24.72
CA GLU A 439 -14.63 -35.62 25.85
C GLU A 439 -13.41 -35.84 26.75
N THR A 440 -12.20 -35.88 26.17
CA THR A 440 -10.95 -36.01 26.97
C THR A 440 -10.65 -34.79 27.82
N ASN A 441 -11.26 -33.62 27.59
CA ASN A 441 -11.09 -32.43 28.45
C ASN A 441 -12.17 -32.23 29.50
N LYS A 442 -13.10 -33.19 29.68
CA LYS A 442 -14.10 -33.15 30.74
C LYS A 442 -13.75 -33.97 32.01
N GLU A 443 -12.65 -34.72 31.97
CA GLU A 443 -12.22 -35.60 33.11
C GLU A 443 -10.93 -35.10 33.78
N ILE A 444 -10.64 -33.79 33.74
CA ILE A 444 -9.57 -33.23 34.61
C ILE A 444 -10.15 -32.05 35.39
#